data_c9d79fdca79386ca3c89a3348399e7a0
#
_entry.id   c9d79fdca79386ca3c89a3348399e7a0
#
_cell.length_a   1.000
_cell.length_b   1.000
_cell.length_c   1.000
_cell.angle_alpha   90.00
_cell.angle_beta   90.00
_cell.angle_gamma   90.00
#
_symmetry.space_group_name_H-M   'P 1'
#
loop_
_entity.id
_entity.type
_entity.pdbx_description
1 polymer ?
#
loop_
_entity_poly.entity_id
_entity_poly.type
_entity_poly.pdbx_seq_one_letter_code
_entity_poly.pdbx_strand_id
1 'polypeptide(L)'
;VGASPVEKLPIVAIYGVTQNRFKNYKLEKGKYPLNNEVIVGKSIFEQLSNINEVQIANKTFKISGVFESEIGFENGGIVLNISDAGEIFNKSASMILVNTALNSDIEEIIKEIKIFSKDIDFKSTQNFVDNYNQFKIIKTSSNVISFIAFFLGLLGIVSLMSITVNQRKSEFGIKRALGIKTSKIVYSIII
;
A
#
# COMPACT_ATOMS: atom_id res chain seq x y z
N VAL A 1 5.34 16.55 -4.90
CA VAL A 1 4.74 15.42 -5.63
C VAL A 1 3.74 15.97 -6.63
N GLY A 2 3.79 15.49 -7.86
CA GLY A 2 2.87 15.84 -8.92
C GLY A 2 2.49 14.60 -9.74
N ALA A 3 1.61 14.79 -10.72
CA ALA A 3 1.28 13.78 -11.69
C ALA A 3 1.31 14.42 -13.09
N SER A 4 1.85 13.71 -14.06
CA SER A 4 1.94 14.17 -15.43
C SER A 4 1.77 13.00 -16.39
N PRO A 5 1.21 13.22 -17.58
CA PRO A 5 1.34 12.23 -18.65
C PRO A 5 2.81 12.10 -19.04
N VAL A 6 3.22 10.88 -19.35
CA VAL A 6 4.60 10.56 -19.74
C VAL A 6 4.53 9.60 -20.91
N GLU A 7 5.01 10.03 -22.06
CA GLU A 7 4.93 9.27 -23.32
C GLU A 7 3.49 8.76 -23.60
N LYS A 8 3.32 7.44 -23.62
CA LYS A 8 2.02 6.77 -23.81
C LYS A 8 1.23 6.55 -22.52
N LEU A 9 1.82 6.88 -21.37
CA LEU A 9 1.21 6.67 -20.07
C LEU A 9 0.39 7.91 -19.68
N PRO A 10 -0.90 7.77 -19.42
CA PRO A 10 -1.78 8.93 -19.21
C PRO A 10 -1.50 9.66 -17.90
N ILE A 11 -1.06 8.95 -16.87
CA ILE A 11 -0.77 9.51 -15.55
C ILE A 11 0.41 8.74 -14.94
N VAL A 12 1.48 9.48 -14.63
CA VAL A 12 2.65 8.96 -13.90
C VAL A 12 2.90 9.87 -12.70
N ALA A 13 3.16 9.28 -11.55
CA ALA A 13 3.53 10.02 -10.34
C ALA A 13 4.96 10.56 -10.48
N ILE A 14 5.13 11.84 -10.22
CA ILE A 14 6.41 12.54 -10.30
C ILE A 14 6.79 13.01 -8.89
N TYR A 15 7.95 12.57 -8.42
CA TYR A 15 8.46 12.90 -7.09
C TYR A 15 9.67 13.81 -7.22
N GLY A 16 9.52 15.09 -6.89
CA GLY A 16 10.64 16.02 -6.74
C GLY A 16 11.25 15.84 -5.35
N VAL A 17 12.52 15.46 -5.28
CA VAL A 17 13.22 15.22 -4.01
C VAL A 17 14.53 16.00 -3.94
N THR A 18 14.97 16.28 -2.71
CA THR A 18 16.28 16.90 -2.48
C THR A 18 17.41 15.89 -2.74
N GLN A 19 18.60 16.39 -3.06
CA GLN A 19 19.77 15.57 -3.41
C GLN A 19 20.06 14.46 -2.37
N ASN A 20 19.95 14.78 -1.08
CA ASN A 20 20.23 13.82 -0.01
C ASN A 20 19.23 12.66 0.03
N ARG A 21 18.01 12.88 -0.46
CA ARG A 21 16.94 11.88 -0.40
C ARG A 21 17.05 10.82 -1.50
N PHE A 22 17.79 11.07 -2.57
CA PHE A 22 18.01 10.05 -3.60
C PHE A 22 18.64 8.77 -3.03
N LYS A 23 19.47 8.88 -1.97
CA LYS A 23 20.09 7.72 -1.31
C LYS A 23 19.07 6.73 -0.71
N ASN A 24 17.83 7.16 -0.50
CA ASN A 24 16.77 6.29 0.02
C ASN A 24 16.16 5.38 -1.08
N TYR A 25 16.43 5.68 -2.35
CA TYR A 25 16.01 4.84 -3.46
C TYR A 25 17.12 3.84 -3.80
N LYS A 26 16.80 2.55 -3.71
CA LYS A 26 17.75 1.49 -4.08
C LYS A 26 17.82 1.39 -5.60
N LEU A 27 18.94 1.78 -6.19
CA LEU A 27 19.15 1.66 -7.62
C LEU A 27 19.38 0.18 -8.00
N GLU A 28 18.67 -0.28 -9.02
CA GLU A 28 18.92 -1.56 -9.69
C GLU A 28 19.95 -1.39 -10.80
N LYS A 29 19.88 -0.25 -11.53
CA LYS A 29 20.78 0.09 -12.62
C LYS A 29 21.05 1.58 -12.67
N GLY A 30 22.22 1.98 -13.19
CA GLY A 30 22.57 3.37 -13.43
C GLY A 30 23.14 4.11 -12.23
N LYS A 31 22.91 5.41 -12.17
CA LYS A 31 23.41 6.33 -11.13
C LYS A 31 22.32 7.29 -10.67
N TYR A 32 22.52 7.93 -9.51
CA TYR A 32 21.62 8.98 -9.04
C TYR A 32 21.63 10.19 -9.98
N PRO A 33 20.46 10.83 -10.16
CA PRO A 33 20.30 11.88 -11.16
C PRO A 33 21.00 13.17 -10.74
N LEU A 34 21.52 13.86 -11.73
CA LEU A 34 21.95 15.23 -11.68
C LEU A 34 20.84 16.14 -12.23
N ASN A 35 21.14 17.43 -12.49
CA ASN A 35 20.21 18.35 -13.10
C ASN A 35 19.78 17.85 -14.49
N ASN A 36 18.49 17.95 -14.80
CA ASN A 36 17.86 17.43 -16.02
C ASN A 36 17.99 15.90 -16.22
N GLU A 37 18.29 15.17 -15.16
CA GLU A 37 18.27 13.71 -15.15
C GLU A 37 17.19 13.21 -14.19
N VAL A 38 16.68 12.00 -14.46
CA VAL A 38 15.65 11.34 -13.62
C VAL A 38 16.04 9.89 -13.34
N ILE A 39 15.55 9.34 -12.25
CA ILE A 39 15.50 7.90 -12.04
C ILE A 39 14.05 7.44 -12.17
N VAL A 40 13.87 6.28 -12.75
CA VAL A 40 12.56 5.73 -13.11
C VAL A 40 12.33 4.45 -12.31
N GLY A 41 11.13 4.29 -11.77
CA GLY A 41 10.75 3.05 -11.11
C GLY A 41 10.69 1.89 -12.10
N LYS A 42 11.03 0.71 -11.64
CA LYS A 42 11.16 -0.51 -12.45
C LYS A 42 9.93 -0.77 -13.32
N SER A 43 8.73 -0.66 -12.74
CA SER A 43 7.49 -0.94 -13.47
C SER A 43 7.23 0.04 -14.61
N ILE A 44 7.63 1.31 -14.46
CA ILE A 44 7.53 2.32 -15.52
C ILE A 44 8.60 2.08 -16.59
N PHE A 45 9.83 1.77 -16.18
CA PHE A 45 10.92 1.53 -17.12
C PHE A 45 10.62 0.37 -18.08
N GLU A 46 10.03 -0.71 -17.56
CA GLU A 46 9.58 -1.85 -18.37
C GLU A 46 8.47 -1.45 -19.36
N GLN A 47 7.52 -0.62 -18.95
CA GLN A 47 6.44 -0.12 -19.81
C GLN A 47 6.91 0.86 -20.88
N LEU A 48 7.94 1.64 -20.60
CA LEU A 48 8.55 2.59 -21.54
C LEU A 48 9.49 1.92 -22.56
N SER A 49 9.60 0.59 -22.56
CA SER A 49 10.41 -0.15 -23.56
C SER A 49 11.88 0.25 -23.58
N ASN A 50 12.49 0.49 -22.42
CA ASN A 50 13.91 0.79 -22.23
C ASN A 50 14.41 2.05 -22.96
N ILE A 51 13.64 3.12 -22.98
CA ILE A 51 14.07 4.40 -23.55
C ILE A 51 15.14 5.07 -22.65
N ASN A 52 15.99 5.90 -23.27
CA ASN A 52 17.04 6.64 -22.56
C ASN A 52 16.61 8.03 -22.09
N GLU A 53 15.54 8.56 -22.63
CA GLU A 53 15.00 9.87 -22.33
C GLU A 53 13.49 9.79 -22.14
N VAL A 54 12.95 10.69 -21.35
CA VAL A 54 11.52 10.75 -21.05
C VAL A 54 11.05 12.20 -21.08
N GLN A 55 9.92 12.44 -21.74
CA GLN A 55 9.28 13.74 -21.73
C GLN A 55 8.26 13.82 -20.59
N ILE A 56 8.44 14.80 -19.73
CA ILE A 56 7.53 15.10 -18.61
C ILE A 56 6.98 16.52 -18.85
N ALA A 57 5.69 16.62 -19.08
CA ALA A 57 5.07 17.86 -19.54
C ALA A 57 5.79 18.41 -20.79
N ASN A 58 6.42 19.57 -20.71
CA ASN A 58 7.10 20.21 -21.83
C ASN A 58 8.64 20.14 -21.76
N LYS A 59 9.18 19.29 -20.87
CA LYS A 59 10.63 19.19 -20.65
C LYS A 59 11.10 17.74 -20.82
N THR A 60 12.19 17.56 -21.55
CA THR A 60 12.81 16.23 -21.74
C THR A 60 13.89 16.01 -20.69
N PHE A 61 13.89 14.83 -20.09
CA PHE A 61 14.85 14.40 -19.09
C PHE A 61 15.55 13.13 -19.52
N LYS A 62 16.86 13.04 -19.23
CA LYS A 62 17.63 11.84 -19.43
C LYS A 62 17.40 10.86 -18.29
N ILE A 63 17.16 9.59 -18.59
CA ILE A 63 17.06 8.53 -17.59
C ILE A 63 18.48 8.14 -17.16
N SER A 64 18.85 8.44 -15.92
CA SER A 64 20.17 8.13 -15.36
C SER A 64 20.20 6.81 -14.60
N GLY A 65 19.07 6.32 -14.15
CA GLY A 65 18.98 5.07 -13.41
C GLY A 65 17.58 4.53 -13.25
N VAL A 66 17.51 3.27 -12.87
CA VAL A 66 16.26 2.56 -12.53
C VAL A 66 16.33 2.15 -11.08
N PHE A 67 15.27 2.40 -10.34
CA PHE A 67 15.17 2.03 -8.93
C PHE A 67 14.06 1.02 -8.68
N GLU A 68 14.23 0.25 -7.64
CA GLU A 68 13.22 -0.63 -7.07
C GLU A 68 12.89 -0.18 -5.65
N SER A 69 11.62 0.02 -5.37
CA SER A 69 11.12 0.37 -4.05
C SER A 69 10.29 -0.78 -3.47
N GLU A 70 10.40 -0.99 -2.18
CA GLU A 70 9.52 -1.90 -1.43
C GLU A 70 8.07 -1.38 -1.40
N ILE A 71 7.89 -0.09 -1.66
CA ILE A 71 6.59 0.56 -1.77
C ILE A 71 6.11 0.44 -3.22
N GLY A 72 5.21 -0.49 -3.47
CA GLY A 72 4.81 -0.91 -4.83
C GLY A 72 4.37 0.23 -5.75
N PHE A 73 3.69 1.25 -5.23
CA PHE A 73 3.25 2.38 -6.06
C PHE A 73 4.41 3.32 -6.47
N GLU A 74 5.52 3.36 -5.74
CA GLU A 74 6.69 4.15 -6.12
C GLU A 74 7.38 3.58 -7.36
N ASN A 75 7.33 2.25 -7.56
CA ASN A 75 7.85 1.60 -8.76
C ASN A 75 7.12 2.02 -10.05
N GLY A 76 5.93 2.59 -9.91
CA GLY A 76 5.15 3.24 -10.96
C GLY A 76 5.42 4.73 -11.11
N GLY A 77 6.50 5.27 -10.57
CA GLY A 77 6.81 6.70 -10.55
C GLY A 77 8.16 7.06 -11.12
N ILE A 78 8.37 8.36 -11.28
CA ILE A 78 9.63 8.99 -11.71
C ILE A 78 10.10 9.92 -10.62
N VAL A 79 11.39 9.89 -10.30
CA VAL A 79 12.01 10.72 -9.28
C VAL A 79 13.04 11.63 -9.91
N LEU A 80 12.95 12.92 -9.62
CA LEU A 80 13.84 13.95 -10.14
C LEU A 80 14.19 14.97 -9.06
N ASN A 81 15.09 15.90 -9.39
CA ASN A 81 15.49 16.94 -8.44
C ASN A 81 14.29 17.86 -8.14
N ILE A 82 14.19 18.32 -6.89
CA ILE A 82 13.12 19.21 -6.43
C ILE A 82 13.07 20.52 -7.22
N SER A 83 14.21 21.04 -7.66
CA SER A 83 14.28 22.23 -8.52
C SER A 83 13.61 22.02 -9.87
N ASP A 84 13.92 20.89 -10.53
CA ASP A 84 13.31 20.52 -11.81
C ASP A 84 11.80 20.28 -11.67
N ALA A 85 11.39 19.63 -10.58
CA ALA A 85 9.96 19.46 -10.27
C ALA A 85 9.26 20.79 -10.03
N GLY A 86 9.93 21.71 -9.34
CA GLY A 86 9.43 23.07 -9.09
C GLY A 86 9.17 23.84 -10.38
N GLU A 87 10.06 23.74 -11.34
CA GLU A 87 9.90 24.34 -12.68
C GLU A 87 8.71 23.74 -13.44
N ILE A 88 8.58 22.40 -13.46
CA ILE A 88 7.51 21.70 -14.19
C ILE A 88 6.14 22.05 -13.63
N PHE A 89 5.99 22.02 -12.31
CA PHE A 89 4.69 22.17 -11.65
C PHE A 89 4.39 23.57 -11.15
N ASN A 90 5.33 24.51 -11.34
CA ASN A 90 5.27 25.89 -10.84
C ASN A 90 4.91 25.94 -9.34
N LYS A 91 5.58 25.10 -8.56
CA LYS A 91 5.37 24.96 -7.12
C LYS A 91 6.70 24.79 -6.40
N SER A 92 6.79 25.31 -5.19
CA SER A 92 7.87 25.03 -4.28
C SER A 92 7.73 23.62 -3.65
N ALA A 93 8.07 23.43 -2.39
CA ALA A 93 7.87 22.15 -1.72
C ALA A 93 6.40 21.93 -1.37
N SER A 94 5.88 20.73 -1.67
CA SER A 94 4.53 20.30 -1.27
C SER A 94 4.54 19.63 0.11
N MET A 95 5.68 19.10 0.54
CA MET A 95 5.84 18.37 1.80
C MET A 95 7.27 18.49 2.29
N ILE A 96 7.42 18.69 3.59
CA ILE A 96 8.70 18.67 4.29
C ILE A 96 8.70 17.49 5.24
N LEU A 97 9.70 16.63 5.14
CA LEU A 97 9.89 15.51 6.05
C LEU A 97 10.96 15.88 7.08
N VAL A 98 10.57 15.85 8.34
CA VAL A 98 11.46 16.12 9.46
C VAL A 98 11.78 14.80 10.14
N ASN A 99 13.06 14.46 10.22
CA ASN A 99 13.51 13.31 10.99
C ASN A 99 13.87 13.77 12.40
N THR A 100 13.25 13.16 13.39
CA THR A 100 13.52 13.41 14.80
C THR A 100 14.43 12.31 15.37
N ALA A 101 15.14 12.60 16.46
CA ALA A 101 15.89 11.57 17.17
C ALA A 101 14.95 10.52 17.78
N LEU A 102 15.44 9.30 17.92
CA LEU A 102 14.74 8.24 18.65
C LEU A 102 14.44 8.74 20.09
N ASN A 103 13.19 8.65 20.52
CA ASN A 103 12.69 9.11 21.82
C ASN A 103 12.39 10.61 21.95
N SER A 104 12.33 11.38 20.85
CA SER A 104 11.83 12.76 20.91
C SER A 104 10.32 12.80 21.10
N ASP A 105 9.84 13.75 21.90
CA ASP A 105 8.41 14.03 22.00
C ASP A 105 7.95 14.77 20.74
N ILE A 106 7.27 14.03 19.86
CA ILE A 106 6.80 14.53 18.57
C ILE A 106 5.76 15.64 18.75
N GLU A 107 4.94 15.57 19.81
CA GLU A 107 3.92 16.58 20.06
C GLU A 107 4.53 17.92 20.48
N GLU A 108 5.59 17.88 21.29
CA GLU A 108 6.34 19.07 21.69
C GLU A 108 7.00 19.74 20.48
N ILE A 109 7.68 18.96 19.65
CA ILE A 109 8.32 19.45 18.40
C ILE A 109 7.27 20.07 17.47
N ILE A 110 6.11 19.45 17.30
CA ILE A 110 5.02 20.01 16.49
C ILE A 110 4.55 21.36 17.07
N LYS A 111 4.44 21.49 18.40
CA LYS A 111 4.06 22.76 19.03
C LYS A 111 5.07 23.85 18.77
N GLU A 112 6.36 23.54 18.91
CA GLU A 112 7.44 24.50 18.64
C GLU A 112 7.43 24.97 17.17
N ILE A 113 7.32 24.06 16.22
CA ILE A 113 7.32 24.43 14.78
C ILE A 113 6.06 25.21 14.39
N LYS A 114 4.91 24.92 15.00
CA LYS A 114 3.66 25.68 14.77
C LYS A 114 3.77 27.14 15.16
N ILE A 115 4.67 27.51 16.03
CA ILE A 115 4.92 28.91 16.39
C ILE A 115 5.49 29.69 15.19
N PHE A 116 6.30 29.02 14.35
CA PHE A 116 6.96 29.65 13.20
C PHE A 116 6.07 29.70 11.94
N SER A 117 5.09 28.80 11.82
CA SER A 117 4.22 28.75 10.66
C SER A 117 2.84 28.21 11.01
N LYS A 118 1.84 29.09 10.90
CA LYS A 118 0.43 28.74 11.15
C LYS A 118 -0.25 28.01 9.98
N ASP A 119 0.32 28.15 8.77
CA ASP A 119 -0.29 27.66 7.53
C ASP A 119 0.18 26.24 7.14
N ILE A 120 1.05 25.63 7.94
CA ILE A 120 1.57 24.28 7.68
C ILE A 120 0.81 23.25 8.51
N ASP A 121 0.26 22.23 7.85
CA ASP A 121 -0.37 21.09 8.52
C ASP A 121 0.71 20.07 8.93
N PHE A 122 0.86 19.88 10.23
CA PHE A 122 1.85 18.95 10.80
C PHE A 122 1.18 17.65 11.15
N LYS A 123 1.76 16.55 10.68
CA LYS A 123 1.30 15.18 10.99
C LYS A 123 2.50 14.32 11.37
N SER A 124 2.36 13.58 12.46
CA SER A 124 3.30 12.50 12.72
C SER A 124 3.12 11.40 11.68
N THR A 125 4.17 10.62 11.41
CA THR A 125 4.10 9.49 10.47
C THR A 125 2.99 8.51 10.88
N GLN A 126 2.82 8.27 12.19
CA GLN A 126 1.76 7.41 12.71
C GLN A 126 0.38 7.96 12.36
N ASN A 127 0.12 9.25 12.67
CA ASN A 127 -1.15 9.90 12.36
C ASN A 127 -1.40 9.98 10.84
N PHE A 128 -0.36 10.12 10.03
CA PHE A 128 -0.48 10.11 8.58
C PHE A 128 -0.96 8.74 8.09
N VAL A 129 -0.35 7.65 8.56
CA VAL A 129 -0.73 6.27 8.19
C VAL A 129 -2.15 5.96 8.66
N ASP A 130 -2.48 6.28 9.91
CA ASP A 130 -3.78 5.97 10.51
C ASP A 130 -4.94 6.75 9.86
N ASN A 131 -4.68 7.96 9.38
CA ASN A 131 -5.68 8.83 8.77
C ASN A 131 -5.67 8.81 7.23
N TYR A 132 -4.76 8.06 6.61
CA TYR A 132 -4.76 7.96 5.16
C TYR A 132 -5.96 7.13 4.69
N ASN A 133 -6.91 7.79 4.03
CA ASN A 133 -8.20 7.20 3.67
C ASN A 133 -8.08 5.86 2.93
N GLN A 134 -7.05 5.69 2.11
CA GLN A 134 -6.84 4.43 1.39
C GLN A 134 -6.55 3.26 2.33
N PHE A 135 -5.71 3.45 3.35
CA PHE A 135 -5.45 2.40 4.37
C PHE A 135 -6.70 2.10 5.20
N LYS A 136 -7.49 3.12 5.53
CA LYS A 136 -8.76 2.94 6.23
C LYS A 136 -9.76 2.15 5.40
N ILE A 137 -9.86 2.42 4.10
CA ILE A 137 -10.71 1.67 3.17
C ILE A 137 -10.25 0.22 3.08
N ILE A 138 -8.94 -0.03 2.88
CA ILE A 138 -8.39 -1.39 2.81
C ILE A 138 -8.67 -2.16 4.10
N LYS A 139 -8.41 -1.57 5.27
CA LYS A 139 -8.66 -2.21 6.57
C LYS A 139 -10.14 -2.54 6.77
N THR A 140 -11.04 -1.61 6.43
CA THR A 140 -12.48 -1.83 6.53
C THR A 140 -12.95 -2.92 5.57
N SER A 141 -12.49 -2.88 4.32
CA SER A 141 -12.81 -3.90 3.31
C SER A 141 -12.32 -5.29 3.72
N SER A 142 -11.09 -5.38 4.26
CA SER A 142 -10.53 -6.64 4.75
C SER A 142 -11.37 -7.24 5.89
N ASN A 143 -11.84 -6.41 6.83
CA ASN A 143 -12.69 -6.87 7.91
C ASN A 143 -14.04 -7.39 7.40
N VAL A 144 -14.66 -6.70 6.45
CA VAL A 144 -15.93 -7.13 5.84
C VAL A 144 -15.75 -8.45 5.09
N ILE A 145 -14.69 -8.57 4.28
CA ILE A 145 -14.41 -9.81 3.55
C ILE A 145 -14.15 -10.98 4.51
N SER A 146 -13.37 -10.75 5.57
CA SER A 146 -13.10 -11.78 6.59
C SER A 146 -14.37 -12.25 7.29
N PHE A 147 -15.27 -11.33 7.59
CA PHE A 147 -16.56 -11.66 8.20
C PHE A 147 -17.42 -12.51 7.28
N ILE A 148 -17.53 -12.12 6.01
CA ILE A 148 -18.27 -12.89 4.99
C ILE A 148 -17.65 -14.29 4.82
N ALA A 149 -16.33 -14.38 4.70
CA ALA A 149 -15.62 -15.65 4.55
C ALA A 149 -15.84 -16.59 5.74
N PHE A 150 -15.86 -16.04 6.97
CA PHE A 150 -16.15 -16.80 8.17
C PHE A 150 -17.56 -17.40 8.14
N PHE A 151 -18.58 -16.61 7.76
CA PHE A 151 -19.95 -17.11 7.66
C PHE A 151 -20.12 -18.14 6.55
N LEU A 152 -19.48 -17.94 5.41
CA LEU A 152 -19.51 -18.94 4.33
C LEU A 152 -18.84 -20.26 4.77
N GLY A 153 -17.74 -20.18 5.51
CA GLY A 153 -17.11 -21.35 6.09
C GLY A 153 -18.02 -22.10 7.07
N LEU A 154 -18.72 -21.39 7.95
CA LEU A 154 -19.70 -21.99 8.87
C LEU A 154 -20.84 -22.68 8.11
N LEU A 155 -21.40 -22.02 7.09
CA LEU A 155 -22.46 -22.62 6.25
C LEU A 155 -21.98 -23.89 5.55
N GLY A 156 -20.73 -23.89 5.07
CA GLY A 156 -20.11 -25.09 4.48
C GLY A 156 -20.05 -26.27 5.47
N ILE A 157 -19.58 -26.01 6.69
CA ILE A 157 -19.51 -27.03 7.74
C ILE A 157 -20.90 -27.57 8.09
N VAL A 158 -21.88 -26.68 8.29
CA VAL A 158 -23.26 -27.06 8.59
C VAL A 158 -23.87 -27.93 7.46
N SER A 159 -23.61 -27.54 6.21
CA SER A 159 -24.07 -28.30 5.05
C SER A 159 -23.46 -29.69 4.98
N LEU A 160 -22.14 -29.84 5.19
CA LEU A 160 -21.47 -31.13 5.22
C LEU A 160 -21.98 -32.01 6.37
N MET A 161 -22.14 -31.45 7.57
CA MET A 161 -22.71 -32.17 8.71
C MET A 161 -24.15 -32.63 8.41
N SER A 162 -24.97 -31.78 7.81
CA SER A 162 -26.34 -32.11 7.44
C SER A 162 -26.42 -33.29 6.47
N ILE A 163 -25.55 -33.31 5.45
CA ILE A 163 -25.44 -34.42 4.50
C ILE A 163 -25.02 -35.69 5.22
N THR A 164 -23.99 -35.64 6.06
CA THR A 164 -23.48 -36.79 6.80
C THR A 164 -24.54 -37.37 7.74
N VAL A 165 -25.27 -36.54 8.46
CA VAL A 165 -26.38 -36.98 9.34
C VAL A 165 -27.50 -37.61 8.54
N ASN A 166 -27.89 -37.04 7.37
CA ASN A 166 -28.93 -37.61 6.52
C ASN A 166 -28.52 -38.99 5.96
N GLN A 167 -27.27 -39.19 5.54
CA GLN A 167 -26.79 -40.45 5.02
C GLN A 167 -26.77 -41.57 6.12
N ARG A 168 -26.54 -41.18 7.38
CA ARG A 168 -26.46 -42.14 8.51
C ARG A 168 -27.74 -42.21 9.35
N LYS A 169 -28.84 -41.65 8.85
CA LYS A 169 -30.12 -41.54 9.59
C LYS A 169 -30.66 -42.91 10.07
N SER A 170 -30.53 -43.95 9.22
CA SER A 170 -30.96 -45.31 9.58
C SER A 170 -30.12 -45.89 10.71
N GLU A 171 -28.81 -45.67 10.72
CA GLU A 171 -27.92 -46.15 11.80
C GLU A 171 -28.29 -45.49 13.15
N PHE A 172 -28.60 -44.21 13.12
CA PHE A 172 -29.00 -43.46 14.32
C PHE A 172 -30.37 -43.94 14.82
N GLY A 173 -31.29 -44.25 13.91
CA GLY A 173 -32.57 -44.86 14.25
C GLY A 173 -32.42 -46.22 14.98
N ILE A 174 -31.59 -47.10 14.47
CA ILE A 174 -31.30 -48.42 15.08
C ILE A 174 -30.64 -48.22 16.49
N LYS A 175 -29.65 -47.35 16.61
CA LYS A 175 -28.99 -47.06 17.92
C LYS A 175 -30.01 -46.54 18.95
N ARG A 176 -30.98 -45.73 18.51
CA ARG A 176 -32.04 -45.23 19.39
C ARG A 176 -33.02 -46.32 19.80
N ALA A 177 -33.39 -47.20 18.87
CA ALA A 177 -34.25 -48.36 19.17
C ALA A 177 -33.62 -49.32 20.18
N LEU A 178 -32.29 -49.44 20.18
CA LEU A 178 -31.50 -50.20 21.15
C LEU A 178 -31.33 -49.47 22.50
N GLY A 179 -31.98 -48.32 22.73
CA GLY A 179 -31.98 -47.60 24.01
C GLY A 179 -30.76 -46.73 24.25
N ILE A 180 -29.91 -46.43 23.23
CA ILE A 180 -28.76 -45.54 23.39
C ILE A 180 -29.26 -44.10 23.58
N LYS A 181 -28.78 -43.42 24.62
CA LYS A 181 -29.12 -42.03 24.89
C LYS A 181 -28.75 -41.09 23.74
N THR A 182 -29.68 -40.19 23.39
CA THR A 182 -29.51 -39.19 22.28
C THR A 182 -28.20 -38.41 22.39
N SER A 183 -27.79 -38.03 23.59
CA SER A 183 -26.52 -37.30 23.82
C SER A 183 -25.28 -38.08 23.35
N LYS A 184 -25.25 -39.42 23.51
CA LYS A 184 -24.15 -40.27 23.03
C LYS A 184 -24.16 -40.37 21.48
N ILE A 185 -25.34 -40.36 20.87
CA ILE A 185 -25.47 -40.36 19.39
C ILE A 185 -24.96 -39.03 18.82
N VAL A 186 -25.34 -37.92 19.42
CA VAL A 186 -24.87 -36.59 19.00
C VAL A 186 -23.35 -36.48 19.15
N TYR A 187 -22.80 -36.93 20.25
CA TYR A 187 -21.34 -36.93 20.46
C TYR A 187 -20.59 -37.74 19.41
N SER A 188 -21.16 -38.88 18.95
CA SER A 188 -20.57 -39.74 17.90
C SER A 188 -20.65 -39.13 16.49
N ILE A 189 -21.33 -37.98 16.30
CA ILE A 189 -21.39 -37.26 15.02
C ILE A 189 -20.28 -36.18 14.96
N ILE A 190 -19.87 -35.69 16.11
CA ILE A 190 -18.93 -34.52 16.22
C ILE A 190 -17.45 -35.04 16.23
N ILE A 191 -17.22 -36.28 16.60
CA ILE A 191 -15.90 -36.91 16.54
C ILE A 191 -15.75 -37.74 15.27
#